data_f740ac66844c899a48a6c427c083a93b
#
_entry.id   f740ac66844c899a48a6c427c083a93b
#
_cell.length_a   1.000
_cell.length_b   1.000
_cell.length_c   1.000
_cell.angle_alpha   90.00
_cell.angle_beta   90.00
_cell.angle_gamma   90.00
#
_symmetry.space_group_name_H-M   'P 1'
#
loop_
_entity.id
_entity.type
_entity.pdbx_description
1 polymer ?
#
loop_
_entity_poly.entity_id
_entity_poly.type
_entity_poly.pdbx_seq_one_letter_code
_entity_poly.pdbx_strand_id
1 'polypeptide(L)'
;MTDPAAGTGTDSITVSGPGYYLIKNTSVGEGEVFTDYILRVVGDVTVNPKSGKPTLDKQIRHNETGLWGVVGDNQIGDTVEFRTLTTVPIVSGYTQYTYAIHDEMSAGLTSNVRSNEDVTIKVNDETVLDKNYYTVTVDGTNANKFTVTVDVLNAIKDGKMVEGNTLYTYYTGILNENAKVYNDGKQDNKAYLEYSNNPHDNKTTNNTPEKVVYDWTFKMGVKKVDGADGTPLTDAKFVLSKNGNCSLGTIGDDGTPSTTTDLINLIENSDGSYTVAPAGYNGSVVNVMTAGDITINGLDDATVYYLYETKAPAGYNRLTAAVRFEITATYSDAGDNCTSVTAKVNNDVQSSVSVNVRNNKGSTLPSTGGIGTTLFYVIGGVLMAVAAVLLVTKKRMNNK
;
A
#
# COMPACT_ATOMS: atom_id res chain seq x y z
N MET A 1 -32.59 52.88 -14.56
CA MET A 1 -32.60 51.40 -14.54
C MET A 1 -34.06 50.99 -14.58
N THR A 2 -34.47 50.30 -15.63
CA THR A 2 -35.82 49.73 -15.69
C THR A 2 -35.84 48.48 -14.78
N ASP A 3 -36.99 48.22 -14.12
CA ASP A 3 -37.22 47.09 -13.23
C ASP A 3 -36.80 45.78 -13.87
N PRO A 4 -36.22 44.86 -13.11
CA PRO A 4 -35.82 43.58 -13.63
C PRO A 4 -37.03 42.77 -14.11
N ALA A 5 -36.98 42.29 -15.35
CA ALA A 5 -37.88 41.25 -15.82
C ALA A 5 -37.50 39.93 -15.15
N ALA A 6 -38.43 39.26 -14.49
CA ALA A 6 -38.21 37.94 -13.87
C ALA A 6 -38.63 36.83 -14.84
N GLY A 7 -37.73 35.90 -15.11
CA GLY A 7 -38.01 34.61 -15.77
C GLY A 7 -37.80 33.47 -14.80
N THR A 8 -38.52 32.38 -14.93
CA THR A 8 -38.42 31.20 -14.09
C THR A 8 -38.06 29.98 -14.93
N GLY A 9 -36.97 29.31 -14.58
CA GLY A 9 -36.57 28.02 -15.17
C GLY A 9 -35.89 28.13 -16.56
N THR A 10 -36.24 27.26 -17.47
CA THR A 10 -35.70 27.20 -18.86
C THR A 10 -36.30 28.26 -19.77
N ASP A 11 -36.88 29.28 -19.20
CA ASP A 11 -37.78 30.21 -19.85
C ASP A 11 -37.04 31.35 -20.50
N SER A 12 -37.72 31.99 -21.47
CA SER A 12 -37.24 33.19 -22.12
C SER A 12 -37.52 34.41 -21.23
N ILE A 13 -36.58 35.34 -21.15
CA ILE A 13 -36.77 36.65 -20.55
C ILE A 13 -37.00 37.64 -21.71
N THR A 14 -38.18 38.25 -21.74
CA THR A 14 -38.46 39.29 -22.72
C THR A 14 -37.95 40.63 -22.21
N VAL A 15 -37.11 41.29 -23.02
CA VAL A 15 -36.56 42.63 -22.71
C VAL A 15 -37.13 43.68 -23.62
N SER A 16 -37.14 44.94 -23.19
CA SER A 16 -37.82 46.06 -23.85
C SER A 16 -37.20 46.54 -25.17
N GLY A 17 -36.08 45.98 -25.60
CA GLY A 17 -35.40 46.32 -26.85
C GLY A 17 -33.90 46.09 -26.82
N PRO A 18 -33.17 46.48 -27.88
CA PRO A 18 -31.71 46.36 -27.92
C PRO A 18 -31.03 47.13 -26.78
N GLY A 19 -30.05 46.49 -26.10
CA GLY A 19 -29.36 47.12 -24.99
C GLY A 19 -28.38 46.17 -24.28
N TYR A 20 -27.79 46.65 -23.18
CA TYR A 20 -26.98 45.85 -22.28
C TYR A 20 -27.81 45.47 -21.06
N TYR A 21 -27.89 44.20 -20.78
CA TYR A 21 -28.67 43.61 -19.69
C TYR A 21 -27.78 42.90 -18.72
N LEU A 22 -27.94 43.16 -17.42
CA LEU A 22 -27.34 42.37 -16.36
C LEU A 22 -28.29 41.24 -16.01
N ILE A 23 -27.85 40.02 -16.20
CA ILE A 23 -28.58 38.80 -15.85
C ILE A 23 -28.02 38.28 -14.55
N LYS A 24 -28.88 38.01 -13.57
CA LYS A 24 -28.54 37.49 -12.25
C LYS A 24 -29.40 36.29 -11.90
N ASN A 25 -28.83 35.25 -11.34
CA ASN A 25 -29.58 34.26 -10.63
C ASN A 25 -30.01 34.83 -9.28
N THR A 26 -31.30 34.76 -8.95
CA THR A 26 -31.83 35.16 -7.64
C THR A 26 -31.94 34.00 -6.66
N SER A 27 -31.92 32.76 -7.17
CA SER A 27 -31.85 31.51 -6.42
C SER A 27 -31.10 30.48 -7.22
N VAL A 28 -30.43 29.56 -6.54
CA VAL A 28 -29.72 28.39 -7.14
C VAL A 28 -30.09 27.12 -6.38
N GLY A 29 -30.06 25.99 -7.07
CA GLY A 29 -30.23 24.69 -6.45
C GLY A 29 -29.07 24.30 -5.52
N GLU A 30 -29.26 23.23 -4.75
CA GLU A 30 -28.22 22.70 -3.89
C GLU A 30 -26.97 22.31 -4.70
N GLY A 31 -25.81 22.80 -4.26
CA GLY A 31 -24.54 22.59 -4.93
C GLY A 31 -24.33 23.41 -6.21
N GLU A 32 -25.19 24.31 -6.55
CA GLU A 32 -25.01 25.24 -7.66
C GLU A 32 -24.38 26.57 -7.21
N VAL A 33 -23.95 27.37 -8.17
CA VAL A 33 -23.34 28.70 -7.94
C VAL A 33 -24.20 29.80 -8.53
N PHE A 34 -24.20 30.96 -7.86
CA PHE A 34 -24.76 32.18 -8.44
C PHE A 34 -23.84 32.70 -9.55
N THR A 35 -24.41 33.09 -10.65
CA THR A 35 -23.70 33.70 -11.78
C THR A 35 -24.34 35.01 -12.22
N ASP A 36 -23.50 36.01 -12.48
CA ASP A 36 -23.88 37.28 -13.06
C ASP A 36 -23.15 37.46 -14.39
N TYR A 37 -23.87 37.95 -15.41
CA TYR A 37 -23.23 38.31 -16.66
C TYR A 37 -23.97 39.50 -17.32
N ILE A 38 -23.21 40.28 -18.09
CA ILE A 38 -23.75 41.36 -18.89
C ILE A 38 -23.89 40.84 -20.32
N LEU A 39 -25.13 40.88 -20.81
CA LEU A 39 -25.47 40.45 -22.16
C LEU A 39 -25.82 41.66 -23.02
N ARG A 40 -25.21 41.78 -24.20
CA ARG A 40 -25.62 42.70 -25.24
C ARG A 40 -26.70 42.05 -26.09
N VAL A 41 -27.92 42.53 -26.00
CA VAL A 41 -29.06 42.05 -26.79
C VAL A 41 -29.29 43.00 -27.95
N VAL A 42 -29.27 42.49 -29.19
CA VAL A 42 -29.59 43.23 -30.44
C VAL A 42 -30.69 42.50 -31.24
N GLY A 43 -31.17 41.40 -30.79
CA GLY A 43 -32.21 40.51 -31.30
C GLY A 43 -32.37 39.31 -30.38
N ASP A 44 -33.15 38.32 -30.76
CA ASP A 44 -33.28 37.10 -29.97
C ASP A 44 -31.89 36.41 -29.76
N VAL A 45 -31.60 36.11 -28.53
CA VAL A 45 -30.32 35.52 -28.17
C VAL A 45 -30.53 34.34 -27.19
N THR A 46 -29.91 33.23 -27.46
CA THR A 46 -29.86 32.08 -26.54
C THR A 46 -28.59 32.18 -25.67
N VAL A 47 -28.78 32.17 -24.38
CA VAL A 47 -27.66 32.16 -23.40
C VAL A 47 -27.59 30.80 -22.78
N ASN A 48 -26.44 30.16 -22.90
CA ASN A 48 -26.08 28.95 -22.14
C ASN A 48 -25.21 29.37 -20.96
N PRO A 49 -25.78 29.50 -19.75
CA PRO A 49 -25.00 29.86 -18.58
C PRO A 49 -23.94 28.78 -18.36
N LYS A 50 -22.67 29.18 -18.30
CA LYS A 50 -21.62 28.26 -17.83
C LYS A 50 -21.81 28.15 -16.31
N SER A 51 -22.10 26.98 -15.82
CA SER A 51 -22.03 26.69 -14.40
C SER A 51 -20.58 26.90 -13.96
N GLY A 52 -20.32 27.90 -13.14
CA GLY A 52 -19.02 28.18 -12.56
C GLY A 52 -18.63 27.17 -11.45
N LYS A 53 -19.41 26.10 -11.28
CA LYS A 53 -19.23 25.10 -10.25
C LYS A 53 -17.95 24.32 -10.48
N PRO A 54 -16.97 24.38 -9.57
CA PRO A 54 -15.79 23.55 -9.66
C PRO A 54 -16.12 22.08 -9.36
N THR A 55 -15.27 21.18 -9.86
CA THR A 55 -15.36 19.74 -9.63
C THR A 55 -14.16 19.26 -8.84
N LEU A 56 -14.29 18.10 -8.20
CA LEU A 56 -13.17 17.38 -7.63
C LEU A 56 -13.24 15.92 -8.06
N ASP A 57 -12.10 15.37 -8.50
CA ASP A 57 -11.83 13.95 -8.58
C ASP A 57 -10.61 13.61 -7.73
N LYS A 58 -10.48 12.34 -7.31
CA LYS A 58 -9.39 11.87 -6.46
C LYS A 58 -8.83 10.58 -7.00
N GLN A 59 -7.50 10.46 -6.96
CA GLN A 59 -6.79 9.30 -7.50
C GLN A 59 -5.66 8.88 -6.57
N ILE A 60 -5.38 7.58 -6.57
CA ILE A 60 -4.24 6.91 -5.96
C ILE A 60 -3.38 6.33 -7.08
N ARG A 61 -2.07 6.29 -6.89
CA ARG A 61 -1.15 5.70 -7.86
C ARG A 61 -0.93 4.24 -7.53
N HIS A 62 -1.18 3.38 -8.52
CA HIS A 62 -0.89 1.97 -8.44
C HIS A 62 0.63 1.75 -8.51
N ASN A 63 1.22 1.07 -7.54
CA ASN A 63 2.67 0.95 -7.39
C ASN A 63 3.34 0.18 -8.54
N GLU A 64 2.79 -0.96 -9.03
CA GLU A 64 3.40 -1.76 -10.10
C GLU A 64 3.25 -1.13 -11.48
N THR A 65 2.08 -0.54 -11.77
CA THR A 65 1.80 0.01 -13.11
C THR A 65 2.16 1.47 -13.24
N GLY A 66 2.25 2.20 -12.12
CA GLY A 66 2.41 3.64 -12.06
C GLY A 66 1.21 4.43 -12.59
N LEU A 67 0.08 3.76 -12.87
CA LEU A 67 -1.13 4.41 -13.35
C LEU A 67 -1.94 5.01 -12.19
N TRP A 68 -2.67 6.09 -12.49
CA TRP A 68 -3.57 6.73 -11.56
C TRP A 68 -4.98 6.13 -11.68
N GLY A 69 -5.59 5.80 -10.54
CA GLY A 69 -6.90 5.17 -10.47
C GLY A 69 -7.59 5.40 -9.14
N VAL A 70 -8.57 4.56 -8.83
CA VAL A 70 -9.36 4.62 -7.58
C VAL A 70 -8.91 3.58 -6.55
N VAL A 71 -8.04 2.65 -6.97
CA VAL A 71 -7.52 1.56 -6.14
C VAL A 71 -6.00 1.51 -6.25
N GLY A 72 -5.34 1.24 -5.13
CA GLY A 72 -3.94 0.87 -4.99
C GLY A 72 -3.82 -0.35 -4.08
N ASP A 73 -2.65 -0.92 -4.07
CA ASP A 73 -2.23 -1.97 -3.16
C ASP A 73 -0.77 -1.72 -2.78
N ASN A 74 -0.46 -1.94 -1.53
CA ASN A 74 0.85 -1.60 -1.01
C ASN A 74 1.23 -2.53 0.15
N GLN A 75 2.55 -2.72 0.32
CA GLN A 75 3.10 -3.31 1.53
C GLN A 75 3.07 -2.27 2.67
N ILE A 76 2.86 -2.72 3.91
CA ILE A 76 3.06 -1.86 5.08
C ILE A 76 4.50 -1.30 5.05
N GLY A 77 4.62 0.02 5.21
CA GLY A 77 5.86 0.78 5.11
C GLY A 77 6.10 1.45 3.76
N ASP A 78 5.33 1.10 2.73
CA ASP A 78 5.44 1.74 1.42
C ASP A 78 4.84 3.15 1.44
N THR A 79 5.39 4.00 0.58
CA THR A 79 4.86 5.35 0.33
C THR A 79 3.76 5.27 -0.70
N VAL A 80 2.58 5.71 -0.32
CA VAL A 80 1.39 5.77 -1.17
C VAL A 80 1.25 7.17 -1.75
N GLU A 81 1.14 7.28 -3.07
CA GLU A 81 1.00 8.55 -3.78
C GLU A 81 -0.48 8.84 -4.08
N PHE A 82 -0.91 10.05 -3.76
CA PHE A 82 -2.27 10.54 -4.00
C PHE A 82 -2.26 11.81 -4.82
N ARG A 83 -3.36 12.04 -5.56
CA ARG A 83 -3.64 13.34 -6.16
C ARG A 83 -5.13 13.64 -6.17
N THR A 84 -5.46 14.93 -6.13
CA THR A 84 -6.80 15.45 -6.48
C THR A 84 -6.72 16.21 -7.79
N LEU A 85 -7.80 16.16 -8.54
CA LEU A 85 -8.01 16.94 -9.78
C LEU A 85 -9.19 17.86 -9.53
N THR A 86 -8.96 19.18 -9.58
CA THR A 86 -10.01 20.17 -9.32
C THR A 86 -10.06 21.18 -10.46
N THR A 87 -11.26 21.65 -10.81
CA THR A 87 -11.42 22.66 -11.88
C THR A 87 -11.29 24.05 -11.33
N VAL A 88 -10.47 24.90 -11.95
CA VAL A 88 -10.38 26.33 -11.62
C VAL A 88 -11.72 27.01 -11.90
N PRO A 89 -12.34 27.65 -10.89
CA PRO A 89 -13.69 28.21 -10.99
C PRO A 89 -13.73 29.46 -11.86
N ILE A 90 -14.95 29.85 -12.24
CA ILE A 90 -15.23 31.20 -12.74
C ILE A 90 -15.29 32.13 -11.53
N VAL A 91 -14.41 33.14 -11.52
CA VAL A 91 -14.25 34.05 -10.38
C VAL A 91 -14.79 35.47 -10.66
N SER A 92 -15.42 35.67 -11.80
CA SER A 92 -16.01 36.98 -12.15
C SER A 92 -17.04 37.44 -11.12
N GLY A 93 -16.89 38.67 -10.64
CA GLY A 93 -17.76 39.27 -9.61
C GLY A 93 -17.34 38.95 -8.16
N TYR A 94 -16.41 38.04 -7.93
CA TYR A 94 -15.89 37.76 -6.59
C TYR A 94 -14.77 38.73 -6.20
N THR A 95 -14.81 39.25 -4.97
CA THR A 95 -13.72 39.99 -4.33
C THR A 95 -12.91 39.15 -3.36
N GLN A 96 -13.49 38.05 -2.90
CA GLN A 96 -12.86 36.95 -2.12
C GLN A 96 -13.41 35.63 -2.63
N TYR A 97 -12.60 34.60 -2.62
CA TYR A 97 -13.02 33.27 -3.06
C TYR A 97 -12.42 32.20 -2.17
N THR A 98 -13.24 31.39 -1.55
CA THR A 98 -12.82 30.19 -0.84
C THR A 98 -12.61 29.09 -1.88
N TYR A 99 -11.42 28.49 -1.87
CA TYR A 99 -11.09 27.31 -2.67
C TYR A 99 -10.17 26.42 -1.83
N ALA A 100 -10.80 25.50 -1.11
CA ALA A 100 -10.13 24.69 -0.10
C ALA A 100 -10.38 23.21 -0.34
N ILE A 101 -9.31 22.47 -0.61
CA ILE A 101 -9.34 21.01 -0.75
C ILE A 101 -9.14 20.43 0.64
N HIS A 102 -10.14 19.73 1.16
CA HIS A 102 -10.08 19.01 2.43
C HIS A 102 -9.78 17.55 2.15
N ASP A 103 -8.83 16.99 2.90
CA ASP A 103 -8.37 15.61 2.77
C ASP A 103 -8.33 14.92 4.12
N GLU A 104 -8.72 13.64 4.16
CA GLU A 104 -8.66 12.79 5.35
C GLU A 104 -8.25 11.38 4.98
N MET A 105 -7.13 10.91 5.54
CA MET A 105 -6.65 9.54 5.46
C MET A 105 -7.13 8.72 6.64
N SER A 106 -7.51 7.46 6.42
CA SER A 106 -7.85 6.51 7.49
C SER A 106 -6.65 6.16 8.36
N ALA A 107 -6.90 5.58 9.54
CA ALA A 107 -5.88 5.31 10.56
C ALA A 107 -4.75 4.36 10.10
N GLY A 108 -5.00 3.52 9.08
CA GLY A 108 -3.98 2.65 8.49
C GLY A 108 -2.99 3.38 7.57
N LEU A 109 -3.22 4.67 7.30
CA LEU A 109 -2.32 5.55 6.59
C LEU A 109 -1.74 6.58 7.56
N THR A 110 -0.54 7.03 7.30
CA THR A 110 0.09 8.17 7.98
C THR A 110 0.37 9.23 6.92
N SER A 111 -0.32 10.37 6.99
CA SER A 111 -0.07 11.48 6.08
C SER A 111 1.35 11.99 6.19
N ASN A 112 2.01 12.25 5.07
CA ASN A 112 3.30 12.95 5.04
C ASN A 112 3.15 14.47 4.97
N VAL A 113 1.92 14.97 4.82
CA VAL A 113 1.65 16.41 4.70
C VAL A 113 1.78 17.09 6.05
N ARG A 114 2.69 18.07 6.14
CA ARG A 114 2.95 18.89 7.34
C ARG A 114 2.97 20.38 7.01
N SER A 115 3.26 20.74 5.76
CA SER A 115 3.44 22.12 5.28
C SER A 115 3.23 22.21 3.78
N ASN A 116 3.36 23.43 3.23
CA ASN A 116 3.35 23.67 1.77
C ASN A 116 4.45 22.90 1.03
N GLU A 117 5.54 22.52 1.73
CA GLU A 117 6.67 21.80 1.10
C GLU A 117 6.29 20.37 0.71
N ASP A 118 5.29 19.78 1.38
CA ASP A 118 4.88 18.40 1.21
C ASP A 118 3.75 18.23 0.15
N VAL A 119 3.32 19.34 -0.44
CA VAL A 119 2.27 19.39 -1.45
C VAL A 119 2.80 20.05 -2.72
N THR A 120 2.51 19.47 -3.87
CA THR A 120 2.81 20.06 -5.18
C THR A 120 1.53 20.24 -5.97
N ILE A 121 1.24 21.48 -6.38
CA ILE A 121 0.12 21.77 -7.27
C ILE A 121 0.65 22.04 -8.68
N LYS A 122 0.05 21.38 -9.69
CA LYS A 122 0.32 21.64 -11.10
C LYS A 122 -0.93 22.08 -11.83
N VAL A 123 -0.79 23.04 -12.71
CA VAL A 123 -1.83 23.49 -13.62
C VAL A 123 -1.78 22.63 -14.88
N ASN A 124 -2.89 21.97 -15.22
CA ASN A 124 -3.04 21.03 -16.34
C ASN A 124 -1.98 19.91 -16.37
N ASP A 125 -1.49 19.53 -15.18
CA ASP A 125 -0.40 18.54 -14.96
C ASP A 125 0.97 18.92 -15.57
N GLU A 126 1.14 20.17 -15.96
CA GLU A 126 2.33 20.67 -16.64
C GLU A 126 3.11 21.67 -15.77
N THR A 127 2.50 22.79 -15.46
CA THR A 127 3.17 23.93 -14.82
C THR A 127 2.97 23.89 -13.30
N VAL A 128 4.07 23.85 -12.55
CA VAL A 128 4.03 23.91 -11.09
C VAL A 128 3.56 25.30 -10.64
N LEU A 129 2.51 25.32 -9.82
CA LEU A 129 2.03 26.55 -9.17
C LEU A 129 2.97 26.93 -8.04
N ASP A 130 3.39 28.19 -7.99
CA ASP A 130 4.25 28.70 -6.92
C ASP A 130 3.52 28.58 -5.56
N LYS A 131 4.27 28.18 -4.53
CA LYS A 131 3.78 27.97 -3.16
C LYS A 131 3.20 29.23 -2.49
N ASN A 132 3.44 30.41 -3.04
CA ASN A 132 2.83 31.66 -2.58
C ASN A 132 1.31 31.73 -2.89
N TYR A 133 0.81 30.89 -3.80
CA TYR A 133 -0.61 30.87 -4.18
C TYR A 133 -1.42 29.82 -3.44
N TYR A 134 -0.85 29.09 -2.49
CA TYR A 134 -1.61 28.17 -1.65
C TYR A 134 -1.02 28.03 -0.25
N THR A 135 -1.86 27.60 0.68
CA THR A 135 -1.49 27.33 2.07
C THR A 135 -1.99 25.97 2.48
N VAL A 136 -1.12 25.19 3.13
CA VAL A 136 -1.47 23.90 3.72
C VAL A 136 -1.64 24.05 5.23
N THR A 137 -2.78 23.58 5.73
CA THR A 137 -3.09 23.58 7.16
C THR A 137 -3.40 22.15 7.58
N VAL A 138 -2.66 21.63 8.58
CA VAL A 138 -2.90 20.31 9.15
C VAL A 138 -3.78 20.46 10.39
N ASP A 139 -4.74 19.54 10.57
CA ASP A 139 -5.59 19.54 11.75
C ASP A 139 -4.78 19.30 13.02
N GLY A 140 -4.95 20.13 14.04
CA GLY A 140 -4.18 20.07 15.27
C GLY A 140 -4.47 18.84 16.15
N THR A 141 -5.56 18.13 15.87
CA THR A 141 -5.99 16.94 16.62
C THR A 141 -5.82 15.63 15.83
N ASN A 142 -5.78 15.71 14.50
CA ASN A 142 -5.62 14.56 13.62
C ASN A 142 -4.69 14.89 12.47
N ALA A 143 -3.43 14.51 12.56
CA ALA A 143 -2.42 14.76 11.53
C ALA A 143 -2.70 14.09 10.17
N ASN A 144 -3.69 13.22 10.08
CA ASN A 144 -4.17 12.61 8.83
C ASN A 144 -5.23 13.47 8.12
N LYS A 145 -5.61 14.61 8.71
CA LYS A 145 -6.51 15.60 8.11
C LYS A 145 -5.73 16.86 7.79
N PHE A 146 -5.88 17.34 6.59
CA PHE A 146 -5.29 18.60 6.17
C PHE A 146 -6.17 19.32 5.14
N THR A 147 -5.94 20.60 5.00
CA THR A 147 -6.62 21.47 4.03
C THR A 147 -5.59 22.19 3.19
N VAL A 148 -5.78 22.16 1.87
CA VAL A 148 -5.01 22.94 0.90
C VAL A 148 -5.88 24.07 0.39
N THR A 149 -5.64 25.30 0.83
CA THR A 149 -6.35 26.50 0.41
C THR A 149 -5.58 27.19 -0.71
N VAL A 150 -6.21 27.37 -1.88
CA VAL A 150 -5.59 27.99 -3.06
C VAL A 150 -6.15 29.40 -3.24
N ASP A 151 -5.26 30.36 -3.40
CA ASP A 151 -5.59 31.75 -3.75
C ASP A 151 -5.82 31.89 -5.26
N VAL A 152 -6.97 31.39 -5.70
CA VAL A 152 -7.34 31.36 -7.13
C VAL A 152 -7.47 32.74 -7.74
N LEU A 153 -7.92 33.77 -6.95
CA LEU A 153 -8.07 35.13 -7.46
C LEU A 153 -6.74 35.76 -7.85
N ASN A 154 -5.76 35.70 -6.96
CA ASN A 154 -4.44 36.26 -7.25
C ASN A 154 -3.70 35.42 -8.30
N ALA A 155 -3.81 34.10 -8.27
CA ALA A 155 -3.19 33.24 -9.26
C ALA A 155 -3.73 33.48 -10.68
N ILE A 156 -5.05 33.71 -10.84
CA ILE A 156 -5.66 34.09 -12.14
C ILE A 156 -5.21 35.48 -12.56
N LYS A 157 -5.26 36.46 -11.64
CA LYS A 157 -4.83 37.82 -11.88
C LYS A 157 -3.38 37.91 -12.37
N ASP A 158 -2.51 37.12 -11.78
CA ASP A 158 -1.07 37.07 -12.10
C ASP A 158 -0.74 36.15 -13.28
N GLY A 159 -1.78 35.63 -13.97
CA GLY A 159 -1.64 34.79 -15.16
C GLY A 159 -1.01 33.41 -14.91
N LYS A 160 -1.09 32.90 -13.68
CA LYS A 160 -0.55 31.58 -13.31
C LYS A 160 -1.50 30.45 -13.68
N MET A 161 -2.80 30.74 -13.78
CA MET A 161 -3.85 29.84 -14.23
C MET A 161 -4.97 30.65 -14.89
N VAL A 162 -5.87 29.96 -15.58
CA VAL A 162 -7.09 30.55 -16.12
C VAL A 162 -8.30 29.71 -15.72
N GLU A 163 -9.48 30.34 -15.73
CA GLU A 163 -10.76 29.66 -15.50
C GLU A 163 -10.90 28.44 -16.41
N GLY A 164 -11.33 27.31 -15.86
CA GLY A 164 -11.48 26.04 -16.56
C GLY A 164 -10.21 25.18 -16.64
N ASN A 165 -9.04 25.66 -16.20
CA ASN A 165 -7.87 24.78 -16.03
C ASN A 165 -8.16 23.70 -15.00
N THR A 166 -7.41 22.60 -15.05
CA THR A 166 -7.42 21.57 -14.02
C THR A 166 -6.19 21.75 -13.11
N LEU A 167 -6.43 21.81 -11.81
CA LEU A 167 -5.37 21.76 -10.79
C LEU A 167 -5.17 20.32 -10.34
N TYR A 168 -3.96 19.85 -10.44
CA TYR A 168 -3.51 18.56 -9.92
C TYR A 168 -2.73 18.79 -8.63
N THR A 169 -3.28 18.32 -7.50
CA THR A 169 -2.65 18.47 -6.19
C THR A 169 -2.07 17.14 -5.74
N TYR A 170 -0.74 17.03 -5.68
CA TYR A 170 0.02 15.82 -5.35
C TYR A 170 0.51 15.84 -3.91
N TYR A 171 0.40 14.72 -3.23
CA TYR A 171 0.88 14.50 -1.87
C TYR A 171 1.01 13.00 -1.60
N THR A 172 1.59 12.63 -0.45
CA THR A 172 1.85 11.24 -0.10
C THR A 172 1.41 10.90 1.33
N GLY A 173 1.25 9.61 1.58
CA GLY A 173 1.16 9.01 2.90
C GLY A 173 2.02 7.74 2.96
N ILE A 174 2.11 7.14 4.13
CA ILE A 174 2.76 5.84 4.37
C ILE A 174 1.70 4.86 4.86
N LEU A 175 1.65 3.66 4.28
CA LEU A 175 0.85 2.57 4.82
C LEU A 175 1.50 2.09 6.12
N ASN A 176 0.80 2.22 7.26
CA ASN A 176 1.38 1.98 8.57
C ASN A 176 0.94 0.63 9.17
N GLU A 177 1.48 0.28 10.34
CA GLU A 177 1.22 -1.00 11.03
C GLU A 177 -0.23 -1.20 11.48
N ASN A 178 -1.06 -0.15 11.49
CA ASN A 178 -2.49 -0.22 11.82
C ASN A 178 -3.36 -0.47 10.57
N ALA A 179 -2.75 -0.70 9.41
CA ALA A 179 -3.47 -0.96 8.19
C ALA A 179 -4.35 -2.22 8.32
N LYS A 180 -5.60 -2.09 7.90
CA LYS A 180 -6.52 -3.23 7.78
C LYS A 180 -6.04 -4.12 6.65
N VAL A 181 -5.86 -5.40 6.93
CA VAL A 181 -5.47 -6.40 5.95
C VAL A 181 -6.71 -6.97 5.27
N TYR A 182 -6.60 -7.40 4.02
CA TYR A 182 -7.70 -8.06 3.29
C TYR A 182 -8.43 -9.11 4.14
N ASN A 183 -9.75 -9.11 4.10
CA ASN A 183 -10.79 -9.70 4.92
C ASN A 183 -11.15 -8.89 6.19
N ASP A 184 -10.27 -8.04 6.71
CA ASP A 184 -10.55 -7.16 7.85
C ASP A 184 -10.90 -5.73 7.37
N GLY A 185 -10.63 -5.43 6.09
CA GLY A 185 -10.95 -4.17 5.43
C GLY A 185 -9.87 -3.68 4.49
N LYS A 186 -9.87 -2.38 4.27
CA LYS A 186 -8.97 -1.61 3.42
C LYS A 186 -8.72 -0.25 4.05
N GLN A 187 -7.76 0.50 3.52
CA GLN A 187 -7.57 1.91 3.85
C GLN A 187 -8.34 2.76 2.86
N ASP A 188 -8.88 3.86 3.33
CA ASP A 188 -9.51 4.88 2.51
C ASP A 188 -8.80 6.22 2.70
N ASN A 189 -8.72 6.98 1.61
CA ASN A 189 -8.35 8.38 1.63
C ASN A 189 -9.42 9.15 0.87
N LYS A 190 -10.04 10.15 1.50
CA LYS A 190 -11.18 10.89 1.00
C LYS A 190 -10.90 12.38 0.92
N ALA A 191 -11.51 13.03 -0.07
CA ALA A 191 -11.39 14.47 -0.23
C ALA A 191 -12.67 15.10 -0.80
N TYR A 192 -12.86 16.37 -0.48
CA TYR A 192 -13.84 17.24 -1.11
C TYR A 192 -13.27 18.65 -1.28
N LEU A 193 -13.87 19.42 -2.18
CA LEU A 193 -13.53 20.82 -2.40
C LEU A 193 -14.63 21.70 -1.82
N GLU A 194 -14.27 22.59 -0.91
CA GLU A 194 -15.09 23.70 -0.45
C GLU A 194 -14.82 24.90 -1.34
N TYR A 195 -15.88 25.55 -1.85
CA TYR A 195 -15.76 26.66 -2.79
C TYR A 195 -16.82 27.72 -2.54
N SER A 196 -16.48 28.99 -2.81
CA SER A 196 -17.45 30.12 -2.78
C SER A 196 -18.50 29.93 -3.85
N ASN A 197 -19.77 30.12 -3.49
CA ASN A 197 -20.92 29.89 -4.37
C ASN A 197 -21.76 31.15 -4.66
N ASN A 198 -21.43 32.29 -4.04
CA ASN A 198 -22.20 33.53 -4.21
C ASN A 198 -21.26 34.75 -4.28
N PRO A 199 -21.17 35.48 -5.43
CA PRO A 199 -20.32 36.67 -5.56
C PRO A 199 -20.84 37.86 -4.75
N HIS A 200 -22.09 37.81 -4.28
CA HIS A 200 -22.70 38.87 -3.46
C HIS A 200 -22.58 38.62 -1.95
N ASP A 201 -22.15 37.44 -1.54
CA ASP A 201 -21.93 37.06 -0.14
C ASP A 201 -20.68 36.21 0.00
N ASN A 202 -19.59 36.86 0.39
CA ASN A 202 -18.27 36.21 0.54
C ASN A 202 -18.19 35.15 1.67
N LYS A 203 -19.27 34.94 2.45
CA LYS A 203 -19.33 34.02 3.56
C LYS A 203 -20.01 32.71 3.22
N THR A 204 -20.67 32.63 2.06
CA THR A 204 -21.36 31.42 1.64
C THR A 204 -20.46 30.52 0.81
N THR A 205 -20.41 29.26 1.19
CA THR A 205 -19.65 28.22 0.51
C THR A 205 -20.54 27.00 0.23
N ASN A 206 -20.11 26.18 -0.72
CA ASN A 206 -20.65 24.86 -0.99
C ASN A 206 -19.51 23.87 -1.09
N ASN A 207 -19.85 22.58 -0.97
CA ASN A 207 -18.90 21.48 -1.12
C ASN A 207 -19.21 20.66 -2.38
N THR A 208 -18.16 20.14 -3.01
CA THR A 208 -18.32 19.04 -3.98
C THR A 208 -18.73 17.76 -3.25
N PRO A 209 -19.31 16.78 -3.95
CA PRO A 209 -19.38 15.44 -3.40
C PRO A 209 -18.00 14.92 -2.97
N GLU A 210 -17.95 14.21 -1.86
CA GLU A 210 -16.72 13.54 -1.39
C GLU A 210 -16.29 12.46 -2.41
N LYS A 211 -15.00 12.38 -2.68
CA LYS A 211 -14.36 11.35 -3.47
C LYS A 211 -13.43 10.53 -2.61
N VAL A 212 -13.44 9.22 -2.82
CA VAL A 212 -12.69 8.24 -2.02
C VAL A 212 -11.85 7.39 -2.95
N VAL A 213 -10.61 7.11 -2.55
CA VAL A 213 -9.74 6.10 -3.14
C VAL A 213 -9.36 5.09 -2.08
N TYR A 214 -9.03 3.88 -2.49
CA TYR A 214 -8.81 2.76 -1.58
C TYR A 214 -7.42 2.17 -1.79
N ASP A 215 -6.79 1.78 -0.68
CA ASP A 215 -5.51 1.08 -0.65
C ASP A 215 -5.67 -0.25 0.08
N TRP A 216 -5.16 -1.33 -0.53
CA TRP A 216 -5.28 -2.67 -0.02
C TRP A 216 -3.92 -3.20 0.41
N THR A 217 -3.93 -4.10 1.39
CA THR A 217 -2.77 -4.89 1.77
C THR A 217 -3.21 -6.30 2.16
N PHE A 218 -2.31 -7.28 2.05
CA PHE A 218 -2.66 -8.69 2.07
C PHE A 218 -1.92 -9.45 3.16
N LYS A 219 -2.28 -10.73 3.30
CA LYS A 219 -1.63 -11.66 4.22
C LYS A 219 -1.34 -13.00 3.54
N MET A 220 -0.30 -13.67 4.00
CA MET A 220 0.09 -15.01 3.58
C MET A 220 0.14 -15.94 4.78
N GLY A 221 -0.61 -17.04 4.73
CA GLY A 221 -0.45 -18.15 5.67
C GLY A 221 0.77 -18.99 5.36
N VAL A 222 1.57 -19.37 6.36
CA VAL A 222 2.73 -20.28 6.22
C VAL A 222 2.53 -21.48 7.13
N LYS A 223 2.39 -22.66 6.55
CA LYS A 223 2.20 -23.93 7.25
C LYS A 223 3.45 -24.80 7.09
N LYS A 224 4.09 -25.13 8.20
CA LYS A 224 5.22 -26.02 8.23
C LYS A 224 4.77 -27.47 8.38
N VAL A 225 5.14 -28.35 7.42
CA VAL A 225 4.66 -29.73 7.40
C VAL A 225 5.74 -30.74 7.05
N ASP A 226 5.56 -32.00 7.50
CA ASP A 226 6.35 -33.16 7.06
C ASP A 226 6.10 -33.40 5.55
N GLY A 227 7.17 -33.57 4.80
CA GLY A 227 7.10 -33.78 3.36
C GLY A 227 6.48 -35.13 2.96
N ALA A 228 6.55 -36.14 3.85
CA ALA A 228 6.05 -37.47 3.58
C ALA A 228 4.53 -37.61 3.74
N ASP A 229 3.97 -37.06 4.82
CA ASP A 229 2.57 -37.28 5.19
C ASP A 229 1.75 -35.98 5.41
N GLY A 230 2.41 -34.81 5.38
CA GLY A 230 1.75 -33.53 5.59
C GLY A 230 1.47 -33.19 7.07
N THR A 231 1.98 -33.97 8.01
CA THR A 231 1.83 -33.71 9.46
C THR A 231 2.41 -32.34 9.81
N PRO A 232 1.69 -31.51 10.59
CA PRO A 232 2.20 -30.20 11.04
C PRO A 232 3.50 -30.34 11.84
N LEU A 233 4.44 -29.44 11.57
CA LEU A 233 5.73 -29.34 12.26
C LEU A 233 5.85 -27.96 12.92
N THR A 234 6.58 -27.90 14.04
CA THR A 234 6.84 -26.67 14.80
C THR A 234 8.33 -26.36 14.84
N ASP A 235 8.69 -25.20 15.40
CA ASP A 235 10.06 -24.77 15.72
C ASP A 235 11.00 -24.55 14.52
N ALA A 236 10.48 -24.54 13.30
CA ALA A 236 11.26 -24.04 12.17
C ALA A 236 11.47 -22.52 12.30
N LYS A 237 12.57 -22.03 11.77
CA LYS A 237 12.84 -20.59 11.69
C LYS A 237 12.89 -20.14 10.25
N PHE A 238 12.27 -18.98 9.99
CA PHE A 238 12.21 -18.38 8.66
C PHE A 238 12.54 -16.90 8.71
N VAL A 239 13.04 -16.40 7.58
CA VAL A 239 13.18 -14.98 7.29
C VAL A 239 12.51 -14.67 5.97
N LEU A 240 12.03 -13.43 5.79
CA LEU A 240 11.32 -12.96 4.60
C LEU A 240 12.17 -11.92 3.86
N SER A 241 12.19 -11.99 2.52
CA SER A 241 12.89 -11.03 1.66
C SER A 241 12.14 -10.82 0.34
N LYS A 242 12.33 -9.67 -0.29
CA LYS A 242 11.96 -9.43 -1.70
C LYS A 242 13.11 -9.83 -2.66
N ASN A 243 14.29 -10.15 -2.14
CA ASN A 243 15.46 -10.54 -2.93
C ASN A 243 15.62 -12.07 -3.00
N GLY A 244 15.47 -12.65 -4.20
CA GLY A 244 15.63 -14.10 -4.42
C GLY A 244 17.08 -14.62 -4.28
N ASN A 245 18.05 -13.71 -4.20
CA ASN A 245 19.47 -14.02 -3.98
C ASN A 245 19.96 -13.41 -2.66
N CYS A 246 19.08 -13.33 -1.65
CA CYS A 246 19.40 -12.75 -0.36
C CYS A 246 20.55 -13.50 0.31
N SER A 247 21.59 -12.77 0.72
CA SER A 247 22.70 -13.32 1.50
C SER A 247 22.37 -13.27 2.99
N LEU A 248 22.30 -14.43 3.63
CA LEU A 248 22.03 -14.54 5.06
C LEU A 248 23.32 -14.56 5.92
N GLY A 249 24.50 -14.61 5.28
CA GLY A 249 25.77 -14.78 5.98
C GLY A 249 25.85 -16.12 6.73
N THR A 250 26.44 -16.11 7.91
CA THR A 250 26.46 -17.26 8.80
C THR A 250 25.14 -17.34 9.59
N ILE A 251 24.55 -18.52 9.68
CA ILE A 251 23.34 -18.75 10.47
C ILE A 251 23.73 -19.39 11.80
N GLY A 252 23.34 -18.79 12.90
CA GLY A 252 23.55 -19.31 14.25
C GLY A 252 22.71 -20.56 14.53
N ASP A 253 23.02 -21.25 15.63
CA ASP A 253 22.29 -22.46 16.06
C ASP A 253 20.81 -22.17 16.41
N ASP A 254 20.50 -20.94 16.76
CA ASP A 254 19.15 -20.44 17.02
C ASP A 254 18.37 -20.11 15.74
N GLY A 255 19.02 -20.17 14.57
CA GLY A 255 18.44 -19.81 13.28
C GLY A 255 18.58 -18.34 12.91
N THR A 256 19.34 -17.53 13.68
CA THR A 256 19.52 -16.11 13.39
C THR A 256 20.62 -15.90 12.34
N PRO A 257 20.35 -15.20 11.23
CA PRO A 257 21.35 -14.88 10.22
C PRO A 257 22.24 -13.72 10.67
N SER A 258 23.52 -13.73 10.28
CA SER A 258 24.46 -12.65 10.57
C SER A 258 24.32 -11.45 9.63
N THR A 259 23.61 -11.61 8.52
CA THR A 259 23.32 -10.55 7.53
C THR A 259 21.80 -10.37 7.40
N THR A 260 21.32 -9.14 7.57
CA THR A 260 19.89 -8.81 7.59
C THR A 260 19.52 -7.70 6.61
N THR A 261 20.43 -7.25 5.76
CA THR A 261 20.27 -6.05 4.91
C THR A 261 19.07 -6.14 3.96
N ASP A 262 18.79 -7.33 3.40
CA ASP A 262 17.70 -7.56 2.47
C ASP A 262 16.46 -8.17 3.15
N LEU A 263 16.45 -8.28 4.46
CA LEU A 263 15.35 -8.89 5.19
C LEU A 263 14.26 -7.87 5.49
N ILE A 264 13.03 -8.33 5.42
CA ILE A 264 11.86 -7.56 5.85
C ILE A 264 11.80 -7.60 7.38
N ASN A 265 11.72 -6.42 7.99
CA ASN A 265 11.47 -6.28 9.41
C ASN A 265 10.00 -6.58 9.73
N LEU A 266 9.76 -7.30 10.81
CA LEU A 266 8.44 -7.76 11.21
C LEU A 266 8.16 -7.38 12.66
N ILE A 267 6.90 -7.13 12.96
CA ILE A 267 6.34 -7.02 14.31
C ILE A 267 5.77 -8.39 14.66
N GLU A 268 6.21 -9.00 15.75
CA GLU A 268 5.60 -10.21 16.28
C GLU A 268 4.37 -9.83 17.12
N ASN A 269 3.20 -10.31 16.70
CA ASN A 269 1.93 -10.02 17.36
C ASN A 269 1.64 -11.01 18.50
N SER A 270 0.80 -10.60 19.44
CA SER A 270 0.44 -11.42 20.61
C SER A 270 -0.31 -12.73 20.28
N ASP A 271 -0.89 -12.82 19.07
CA ASP A 271 -1.56 -14.01 18.55
C ASP A 271 -0.62 -14.96 17.79
N GLY A 272 0.68 -14.64 17.73
CA GLY A 272 1.69 -15.41 17.02
C GLY A 272 1.78 -15.13 15.51
N SER A 273 0.99 -14.18 14.98
CA SER A 273 1.15 -13.69 13.63
C SER A 273 2.27 -12.65 13.56
N TYR A 274 2.68 -12.32 12.34
CA TYR A 274 3.70 -11.31 12.06
C TYR A 274 3.12 -10.23 11.15
N THR A 275 3.45 -8.98 11.42
CA THR A 275 3.07 -7.84 10.56
C THR A 275 4.32 -7.15 10.05
N VAL A 276 4.37 -6.80 8.76
CA VAL A 276 5.48 -6.02 8.21
C VAL A 276 5.63 -4.72 9.01
N ALA A 277 6.85 -4.41 9.43
CA ALA A 277 7.16 -3.20 10.18
C ALA A 277 7.49 -2.05 9.22
N PRO A 278 6.81 -0.90 9.33
CA PRO A 278 7.19 0.29 8.55
C PRO A 278 8.56 0.81 8.99
N ALA A 279 9.25 1.52 8.11
CA ALA A 279 10.49 2.19 8.46
C ALA A 279 10.28 3.19 9.61
N GLY A 280 11.15 3.15 10.61
CA GLY A 280 11.04 4.02 11.78
C GLY A 280 9.97 3.58 12.82
N TYR A 281 9.47 2.35 12.73
CA TYR A 281 8.60 1.79 13.76
C TYR A 281 9.26 1.86 15.16
N ASN A 282 8.57 2.42 16.14
CA ASN A 282 9.12 2.67 17.48
C ASN A 282 9.08 1.47 18.44
N GLY A 283 8.47 0.35 18.02
CA GLY A 283 8.39 -0.88 18.79
C GLY A 283 9.51 -1.87 18.50
N SER A 284 9.41 -3.05 19.08
CA SER A 284 10.33 -4.15 18.80
C SER A 284 10.08 -4.76 17.43
N VAL A 285 11.14 -5.00 16.68
CA VAL A 285 11.11 -5.69 15.39
C VAL A 285 11.95 -6.96 15.45
N VAL A 286 11.54 -7.95 14.67
CA VAL A 286 12.25 -9.20 14.45
C VAL A 286 12.48 -9.42 12.95
N ASN A 287 13.54 -10.14 12.58
CA ASN A 287 13.74 -10.59 11.21
C ASN A 287 13.43 -12.10 11.08
N VAL A 288 13.45 -12.82 12.21
CA VAL A 288 13.28 -14.29 12.26
C VAL A 288 11.91 -14.62 12.81
N MET A 289 11.12 -15.32 12.04
CA MET A 289 9.84 -15.90 12.44
C MET A 289 10.02 -17.31 12.98
N THR A 290 9.25 -17.67 14.00
CA THR A 290 9.12 -19.08 14.44
C THR A 290 7.89 -19.66 13.80
N ALA A 291 8.05 -20.66 12.94
CA ALA A 291 6.97 -21.24 12.16
C ALA A 291 6.45 -22.55 12.73
N GLY A 292 5.15 -22.67 12.72
CA GLY A 292 4.30 -23.84 12.75
C GLY A 292 3.17 -23.57 11.76
N ASP A 293 2.09 -22.94 12.22
CA ASP A 293 1.03 -22.36 11.38
C ASP A 293 0.98 -20.86 11.72
N ILE A 294 1.57 -20.03 10.87
CA ILE A 294 1.69 -18.58 11.09
C ILE A 294 1.08 -17.79 9.95
N THR A 295 0.75 -16.53 10.22
CA THR A 295 0.29 -15.56 9.21
C THR A 295 1.25 -14.39 9.16
N ILE A 296 1.60 -13.96 7.94
CA ILE A 296 2.38 -12.75 7.68
C ILE A 296 1.41 -11.72 7.08
N ASN A 297 1.23 -10.60 7.76
CA ASN A 297 0.32 -9.51 7.41
C ASN A 297 1.06 -8.33 6.78
N GLY A 298 0.36 -7.55 5.97
CA GLY A 298 0.88 -6.31 5.42
C GLY A 298 1.74 -6.49 4.18
N LEU A 299 1.42 -7.49 3.37
CA LEU A 299 2.09 -7.80 2.10
C LEU A 299 1.37 -7.12 0.94
N ASP A 300 2.13 -6.84 -0.10
CA ASP A 300 1.69 -6.31 -1.37
C ASP A 300 1.21 -7.42 -2.31
N ASP A 301 0.31 -7.15 -3.25
CA ASP A 301 0.04 -8.07 -4.34
C ASP A 301 1.04 -7.86 -5.49
N ALA A 302 1.03 -8.73 -6.50
CA ALA A 302 1.98 -8.75 -7.62
C ALA A 302 3.48 -8.68 -7.25
N THR A 303 3.80 -8.48 -5.96
CA THR A 303 5.18 -8.49 -5.44
C THR A 303 5.63 -9.91 -5.13
N VAL A 304 6.86 -10.23 -5.55
CA VAL A 304 7.49 -11.54 -5.30
C VAL A 304 8.21 -11.52 -3.96
N TYR A 305 7.85 -12.46 -3.10
CA TYR A 305 8.48 -12.69 -1.81
C TYR A 305 9.21 -14.04 -1.78
N TYR A 306 10.27 -14.10 -0.99
CA TYR A 306 11.10 -15.29 -0.77
C TYR A 306 11.19 -15.59 0.72
N LEU A 307 10.72 -16.78 1.10
CA LEU A 307 10.78 -17.30 2.46
C LEU A 307 11.97 -18.25 2.56
N TYR A 308 12.99 -17.84 3.32
CA TYR A 308 14.20 -18.64 3.55
C TYR A 308 14.10 -19.36 4.89
N GLU A 309 14.23 -20.69 4.88
CA GLU A 309 14.34 -21.46 6.12
C GLU A 309 15.75 -21.29 6.68
N THR A 310 15.88 -20.75 7.88
CA THR A 310 17.18 -20.60 8.56
C THR A 310 17.45 -21.75 9.53
N LYS A 311 16.39 -22.39 10.06
CA LYS A 311 16.50 -23.57 10.90
C LYS A 311 15.33 -24.51 10.63
N ALA A 312 15.64 -25.78 10.35
CA ALA A 312 14.64 -26.84 10.24
C ALA A 312 14.20 -27.37 11.62
N PRO A 313 13.02 -27.97 11.74
CA PRO A 313 12.65 -28.77 12.91
C PRO A 313 13.66 -29.87 13.20
N ALA A 314 13.72 -30.28 14.47
CA ALA A 314 14.65 -31.36 14.88
C ALA A 314 14.40 -32.66 14.09
N GLY A 315 15.45 -33.24 13.52
CA GLY A 315 15.38 -34.45 12.72
C GLY A 315 15.03 -34.28 11.25
N TYR A 316 14.86 -33.00 10.79
CA TYR A 316 14.57 -32.67 9.41
C TYR A 316 15.74 -31.95 8.74
N ASN A 317 15.83 -32.07 7.42
CA ASN A 317 16.80 -31.34 6.63
C ASN A 317 16.28 -29.95 6.35
N ARG A 318 17.12 -28.92 6.52
CA ARG A 318 16.83 -27.56 6.15
C ARG A 318 16.67 -27.42 4.62
N LEU A 319 15.75 -26.58 4.17
CA LEU A 319 15.61 -26.25 2.76
C LEU A 319 16.87 -25.56 2.23
N THR A 320 17.30 -25.97 1.05
CA THR A 320 18.47 -25.38 0.36
C THR A 320 18.10 -24.19 -0.52
N ALA A 321 16.82 -24.05 -0.87
CA ALA A 321 16.29 -22.96 -1.67
C ALA A 321 15.14 -22.26 -0.93
N ALA A 322 14.98 -20.98 -1.19
CA ALA A 322 13.85 -20.22 -0.67
C ALA A 322 12.54 -20.70 -1.31
N VAL A 323 11.45 -20.59 -0.57
CA VAL A 323 10.09 -20.75 -1.11
C VAL A 323 9.65 -19.39 -1.67
N ARG A 324 9.50 -19.33 -2.99
CA ARG A 324 8.99 -18.16 -3.70
C ARG A 324 7.47 -18.11 -3.60
N PHE A 325 6.89 -16.96 -3.26
CA PHE A 325 5.46 -16.76 -3.37
C PHE A 325 5.13 -15.35 -3.88
N GLU A 326 3.92 -15.22 -4.39
CA GLU A 326 3.37 -14.00 -4.95
C GLU A 326 1.85 -14.02 -4.70
N ILE A 327 1.29 -12.92 -4.21
CA ILE A 327 -0.15 -12.74 -4.06
C ILE A 327 -0.65 -12.05 -5.33
N THR A 328 -1.85 -12.38 -5.78
CA THR A 328 -2.51 -11.70 -6.90
C THR A 328 -3.93 -11.37 -6.49
N ALA A 329 -4.30 -10.10 -6.59
CA ALA A 329 -5.63 -9.61 -6.28
C ALA A 329 -6.33 -9.05 -7.53
N THR A 330 -7.65 -8.96 -7.48
CA THR A 330 -8.47 -8.26 -8.46
C THR A 330 -9.54 -7.45 -7.74
N TYR A 331 -9.90 -6.30 -8.31
CA TYR A 331 -10.74 -5.32 -7.65
C TYR A 331 -11.99 -5.01 -8.47
N SER A 332 -13.02 -4.47 -7.83
CA SER A 332 -14.16 -3.83 -8.50
C SER A 332 -13.72 -2.55 -9.21
N ASP A 333 -14.51 -2.10 -10.19
CA ASP A 333 -14.24 -0.84 -10.90
C ASP A 333 -14.19 0.39 -9.97
N ALA A 334 -14.92 0.34 -8.86
CA ALA A 334 -14.90 1.38 -7.84
C ALA A 334 -13.71 1.27 -6.86
N GLY A 335 -12.95 0.16 -6.90
CA GLY A 335 -11.84 -0.12 -5.98
C GLY A 335 -12.25 -0.44 -4.54
N ASP A 336 -13.54 -0.36 -4.24
CA ASP A 336 -14.09 -0.49 -2.89
C ASP A 336 -14.24 -1.95 -2.43
N ASN A 337 -14.08 -2.91 -3.33
CA ASN A 337 -14.14 -4.33 -3.07
C ASN A 337 -13.03 -5.08 -3.78
N CYS A 338 -12.34 -5.96 -3.06
CA CYS A 338 -11.42 -6.93 -3.64
C CYS A 338 -12.23 -8.19 -4.02
N THR A 339 -12.32 -8.47 -5.31
CA THR A 339 -13.22 -9.52 -5.87
C THR A 339 -12.59 -10.90 -5.85
N SER A 340 -11.26 -10.99 -5.87
CA SER A 340 -10.53 -12.26 -5.80
C SER A 340 -9.13 -12.03 -5.25
N VAL A 341 -8.65 -12.97 -4.42
CA VAL A 341 -7.25 -13.05 -3.97
C VAL A 341 -6.78 -14.48 -4.13
N THR A 342 -5.67 -14.66 -4.82
CA THR A 342 -5.00 -15.96 -5.03
C THR A 342 -3.51 -15.82 -4.70
N ALA A 343 -2.81 -16.95 -4.59
CA ALA A 343 -1.37 -16.96 -4.43
C ALA A 343 -0.73 -17.91 -5.44
N LYS A 344 0.50 -17.59 -5.84
CA LYS A 344 1.39 -18.51 -6.55
C LYS A 344 2.55 -18.89 -5.63
N VAL A 345 2.82 -20.17 -5.50
CA VAL A 345 3.95 -20.68 -4.73
C VAL A 345 4.85 -21.45 -5.67
N ASN A 346 6.11 -21.06 -5.81
CA ASN A 346 7.06 -21.61 -6.79
C ASN A 346 6.46 -21.69 -8.22
N ASN A 347 5.66 -20.68 -8.60
CA ASN A 347 4.90 -20.53 -9.85
C ASN A 347 3.60 -21.36 -9.96
N ASP A 348 3.29 -22.22 -8.99
CA ASP A 348 2.03 -22.99 -8.97
C ASP A 348 0.92 -22.18 -8.28
N VAL A 349 -0.23 -22.05 -8.94
CA VAL A 349 -1.39 -21.34 -8.38
C VAL A 349 -1.99 -22.17 -7.24
N GLN A 350 -2.22 -21.51 -6.11
CA GLN A 350 -2.80 -22.12 -4.91
C GLN A 350 -4.29 -21.79 -4.81
N SER A 351 -5.07 -22.72 -4.26
CA SER A 351 -6.50 -22.50 -3.97
C SER A 351 -6.77 -21.62 -2.77
N SER A 352 -5.72 -21.30 -1.99
CA SER A 352 -5.78 -20.42 -0.81
C SER A 352 -4.51 -19.57 -0.72
N VAL A 353 -4.63 -18.42 -0.03
CA VAL A 353 -3.47 -17.54 0.22
C VAL A 353 -2.65 -18.12 1.37
N SER A 354 -2.07 -19.30 1.12
CA SER A 354 -1.21 -20.00 2.07
C SER A 354 -0.19 -20.87 1.37
N VAL A 355 0.96 -21.07 2.01
CA VAL A 355 2.05 -21.93 1.54
C VAL A 355 2.31 -23.06 2.52
N ASN A 356 2.36 -24.32 2.00
CA ASN A 356 2.81 -25.47 2.75
C ASN A 356 4.33 -25.65 2.53
N VAL A 357 5.11 -25.34 3.56
CA VAL A 357 6.56 -25.51 3.53
C VAL A 357 6.92 -26.91 4.02
N ARG A 358 7.37 -27.76 3.12
CA ARG A 358 7.63 -29.19 3.37
C ARG A 358 9.09 -29.44 3.71
N ASN A 359 9.40 -30.14 4.82
CA ASN A 359 10.73 -30.67 5.10
C ASN A 359 10.69 -32.19 5.09
N ASN A 360 11.77 -32.79 4.60
CA ASN A 360 11.97 -34.23 4.65
C ASN A 360 12.91 -34.61 5.82
N LYS A 361 12.63 -35.72 6.46
CA LYS A 361 13.52 -36.27 7.50
C LYS A 361 14.91 -36.53 6.93
N GLY A 362 15.93 -36.20 7.70
CA GLY A 362 17.31 -36.58 7.37
C GLY A 362 17.37 -38.09 7.26
N SER A 363 18.09 -38.65 6.24
CA SER A 363 18.43 -40.04 6.24
C SER A 363 19.32 -40.28 7.45
N THR A 364 18.85 -41.08 8.43
CA THR A 364 19.75 -41.63 9.41
C THR A 364 20.74 -42.47 8.62
N LEU A 365 22.01 -42.08 8.62
CA LEU A 365 23.06 -42.98 8.13
C LEU A 365 22.89 -44.30 8.91
N PRO A 366 22.82 -45.45 8.22
CA PRO A 366 22.82 -46.72 8.92
C PRO A 366 24.00 -46.67 9.88
N SER A 367 23.76 -46.98 11.17
CA SER A 367 24.83 -47.10 12.15
C SER A 367 25.78 -48.17 11.61
N THR A 368 26.95 -47.74 11.04
CA THR A 368 27.98 -48.63 10.56
C THR A 368 28.68 -49.38 11.71
N GLY A 369 28.24 -49.16 12.97
CA GLY A 369 28.63 -49.85 14.19
C GLY A 369 27.73 -51.02 14.58
N GLY A 370 26.99 -51.62 13.64
CA GLY A 370 26.18 -52.82 13.91
C GLY A 370 27.01 -54.05 14.31
N ILE A 371 26.29 -55.09 14.76
CA ILE A 371 26.81 -56.39 15.24
C ILE A 371 28.02 -56.94 14.42
N GLY A 372 28.14 -56.55 13.14
CA GLY A 372 29.24 -56.94 12.29
C GLY A 372 30.62 -56.43 12.73
N THR A 373 30.75 -55.18 13.18
CA THR A 373 32.05 -54.63 13.63
C THR A 373 32.52 -55.29 14.93
N THR A 374 31.60 -55.52 15.87
CA THR A 374 31.92 -56.27 17.09
C THR A 374 32.36 -57.73 16.79
N LEU A 375 31.70 -58.39 15.84
CA LEU A 375 32.04 -59.71 15.39
C LEU A 375 33.43 -59.74 14.74
N PHE A 376 33.77 -58.76 13.90
CA PHE A 376 35.12 -58.67 13.29
C PHE A 376 36.19 -58.40 14.33
N TYR A 377 35.98 -57.62 15.36
CA TYR A 377 36.94 -57.41 16.44
C TYR A 377 37.13 -58.65 17.28
N VAL A 378 36.06 -59.42 17.60
CA VAL A 378 36.12 -60.66 18.35
C VAL A 378 36.87 -61.73 17.54
N ILE A 379 36.49 -61.94 16.27
CA ILE A 379 37.15 -62.93 15.41
C ILE A 379 38.63 -62.57 15.18
N GLY A 380 38.95 -61.33 14.89
CA GLY A 380 40.30 -60.82 14.72
C GLY A 380 41.15 -60.98 15.98
N GLY A 381 40.60 -60.72 17.16
CA GLY A 381 41.25 -60.92 18.45
C GLY A 381 41.53 -62.37 18.73
N VAL A 382 40.57 -63.25 18.45
CA VAL A 382 40.80 -64.75 18.60
C VAL A 382 41.89 -65.24 17.64
N LEU A 383 41.88 -64.82 16.37
CA LEU A 383 42.90 -65.20 15.39
C LEU A 383 44.33 -64.75 15.81
N MET A 384 44.42 -63.51 16.34
CA MET A 384 45.73 -63.05 16.87
C MET A 384 46.19 -63.84 18.08
N ALA A 385 45.32 -64.19 18.99
CA ALA A 385 45.64 -65.01 20.14
C ALA A 385 46.13 -66.46 19.70
N VAL A 386 45.42 -67.08 18.77
CA VAL A 386 45.80 -68.38 18.20
C VAL A 386 47.16 -68.30 17.48
N ALA A 387 47.41 -67.28 16.68
CA ALA A 387 48.66 -67.04 16.00
C ALA A 387 49.83 -66.85 16.99
N ALA A 388 49.63 -66.14 18.07
CA ALA A 388 50.61 -65.94 19.14
C ALA A 388 50.96 -67.29 19.84
N VAL A 389 49.93 -68.10 20.15
CA VAL A 389 50.13 -69.43 20.76
C VAL A 389 50.90 -70.34 19.82
N LEU A 390 50.56 -70.38 18.51
CA LEU A 390 51.26 -71.20 17.52
C LEU A 390 52.70 -70.72 17.33
N LEU A 391 53.01 -69.45 17.36
CA LEU A 391 54.36 -68.93 17.30
C LEU A 391 55.20 -69.32 18.52
N VAL A 392 54.65 -69.29 19.72
CA VAL A 392 55.30 -69.66 20.96
C VAL A 392 55.52 -71.15 21.00
N THR A 393 54.56 -71.98 20.58
CA THR A 393 54.72 -73.46 20.53
C THR A 393 55.73 -73.86 19.47
N LYS A 394 55.75 -73.26 18.28
CA LYS A 394 56.76 -73.51 17.23
C LYS A 394 58.18 -73.13 17.69
N LYS A 395 58.32 -72.00 18.40
CA LYS A 395 59.59 -71.56 18.96
C LYS A 395 60.11 -72.55 20.06
N ARG A 396 59.23 -73.14 20.87
CA ARG A 396 59.59 -74.18 21.88
C ARG A 396 59.94 -75.50 21.24
N MET A 397 59.30 -75.86 20.13
CA MET A 397 59.65 -77.12 19.42
C MET A 397 60.93 -77.01 18.64
N ASN A 398 61.37 -75.85 18.18
CA ASN A 398 62.66 -75.66 17.48
C ASN A 398 63.85 -75.46 18.41
N ASN A 399 63.63 -75.35 19.73
CA ASN A 399 64.68 -75.24 20.77
C ASN A 399 64.88 -76.55 21.60
N LYS A 400 64.36 -77.69 21.12
CA LYS A 400 64.67 -79.02 21.56
C LYS A 400 65.49 -79.70 20.43
#